data_ff789f1fa80c2320e95f682603aef365
#
_entry.id   ff789f1fa80c2320e95f682603aef365
#
_cell.length_a   1.000
_cell.length_b   1.000
_cell.length_c   1.000
_cell.angle_alpha   90.00
_cell.angle_beta   90.00
_cell.angle_gamma   90.00
#
_symmetry.space_group_name_H-M   'P 1'
#
loop_
_entity.id
_entity.type
_entity.pdbx_description
1 polymer ?
#
loop_
_entity_poly.entity_id
_entity_poly.type
_entity_poly.pdbx_seq_one_letter_code
_entity_poly.pdbx_strand_id
1 'polypeptide(L)'
;GVLLRTVAGLLGRHAVNAPNDMLMMEKYSGHTTHLIDVLRSRMAMATEVDDDATWDVALIKKITGGDPMSVNRMRQDPFEILACCTITISGNKKPALKGIDDAVKRRFLVATFKLKLEEGQVIVDLEKEFIREEGPAILRWIIDGAVAREQAGRLHVARVILDDTKDYFEEENVLQDFIQTHLEIEKDGVNSGLREKTANVFNAWRDYCSRSGRKAGAQNTFTSEMVAAGIEYKRANDGRYFLNVRLKIGWNT
;
A
#
# COMPACT_ATOMS: atom_id res chain seq x y z
N GLY A 1 -11.59 -6.78 5.55
CA GLY A 1 -12.73 -7.03 6.33
C GLY A 1 -12.86 -8.38 7.02
N VAL A 2 -13.95 -9.11 6.75
CA VAL A 2 -14.34 -10.35 7.45
C VAL A 2 -13.21 -11.36 7.51
N LEU A 3 -12.57 -11.70 6.38
CA LEU A 3 -11.47 -12.67 6.33
C LEU A 3 -10.37 -12.36 7.35
N LEU A 4 -9.88 -11.14 7.38
CA LEU A 4 -8.77 -10.77 8.27
C LEU A 4 -9.20 -10.78 9.74
N ARG A 5 -10.40 -10.28 10.06
CA ARG A 5 -10.94 -10.33 11.43
C ARG A 5 -11.17 -11.75 11.91
N THR A 6 -11.64 -12.66 11.05
CA THR A 6 -11.79 -14.09 11.36
C THR A 6 -10.43 -14.72 11.68
N VAL A 7 -9.44 -14.54 10.81
CA VAL A 7 -8.09 -15.08 11.03
C VAL A 7 -7.46 -14.52 12.30
N ALA A 8 -7.56 -13.21 12.52
CA ALA A 8 -7.04 -12.57 13.73
C ALA A 8 -7.73 -13.08 15.01
N GLY A 9 -9.05 -13.23 14.96
CA GLY A 9 -9.80 -13.78 16.09
C GLY A 9 -9.38 -15.21 16.46
N LEU A 10 -9.08 -16.05 15.47
CA LEU A 10 -8.57 -17.40 15.68
C LEU A 10 -7.13 -17.43 16.18
N LEU A 11 -6.28 -16.52 15.70
CA LEU A 11 -4.90 -16.39 16.18
C LEU A 11 -4.79 -15.75 17.56
N GLY A 12 -5.84 -15.05 18.04
CA GLY A 12 -5.90 -14.40 19.34
C GLY A 12 -4.70 -13.47 19.56
N ARG A 13 -3.97 -13.65 20.66
CA ARG A 13 -2.81 -12.80 21.00
C ARG A 13 -1.65 -12.83 20.00
N HIS A 14 -1.68 -13.74 19.04
CA HIS A 14 -0.67 -13.81 17.97
C HIS A 14 -0.97 -12.88 16.81
N ALA A 15 -2.16 -12.28 16.76
CA ALA A 15 -2.52 -11.23 15.81
C ALA A 15 -2.61 -9.88 16.55
N VAL A 16 -2.10 -8.82 15.91
CA VAL A 16 -2.14 -7.45 16.44
C VAL A 16 -2.62 -6.47 15.37
N ASN A 17 -3.25 -5.39 15.82
CA ASN A 17 -3.53 -4.27 14.95
C ASN A 17 -2.28 -3.37 14.90
N ALA A 18 -1.77 -3.16 13.70
CA ALA A 18 -0.70 -2.21 13.45
C ALA A 18 -1.30 -0.81 13.20
N PRO A 19 -0.61 0.27 13.57
CA PRO A 19 -1.00 1.62 13.14
C PRO A 19 -1.10 1.69 11.61
N ASN A 20 -2.14 2.34 11.10
CA ASN A 20 -2.43 2.38 9.67
C ASN A 20 -1.31 3.06 8.85
N ASP A 21 -0.60 3.99 9.48
CA ASP A 21 0.50 4.76 8.90
C ASP A 21 1.89 4.15 9.16
N MET A 22 1.97 3.01 9.86
CA MET A 22 3.25 2.41 10.27
C MET A 22 4.23 2.17 9.11
N LEU A 23 3.71 1.81 7.94
CA LEU A 23 4.51 1.51 6.75
C LEU A 23 4.50 2.65 5.72
N MET A 24 4.00 3.83 6.11
CA MET A 24 3.87 4.97 5.21
C MET A 24 5.00 5.97 5.43
N MET A 25 5.43 6.62 4.35
CA MET A 25 6.41 7.72 4.43
C MET A 25 5.82 8.91 5.19
N GLU A 26 6.66 9.57 5.99
CA GLU A 26 6.42 10.88 6.61
C GLU A 26 5.38 10.98 7.75
N LYS A 27 4.61 9.92 8.03
CA LYS A 27 3.56 10.00 9.06
C LYS A 27 3.90 9.32 10.38
N TYR A 28 4.82 8.37 10.37
CA TYR A 28 5.13 7.61 11.58
C TYR A 28 6.13 8.34 12.48
N SER A 29 5.62 9.19 13.35
CA SER A 29 6.38 9.77 14.49
C SER A 29 6.20 8.97 15.78
N GLY A 30 5.63 7.77 15.70
CA GLY A 30 5.28 6.95 16.85
C GLY A 30 6.51 6.38 17.56
N HIS A 31 6.38 6.18 18.86
CA HIS A 31 7.40 5.48 19.65
C HIS A 31 7.57 4.05 19.14
N THR A 32 8.82 3.58 19.05
CA THR A 32 9.19 2.21 18.65
C THR A 32 8.52 1.10 19.50
N THR A 33 7.88 1.45 20.61
CA THR A 33 7.14 0.51 21.46
C THR A 33 6.02 -0.23 20.70
N HIS A 34 5.23 0.47 19.88
CA HIS A 34 4.18 -0.17 19.06
C HIS A 34 4.77 -1.08 17.99
N LEU A 35 5.92 -0.70 17.43
CA LEU A 35 6.63 -1.52 16.47
C LEU A 35 7.07 -2.86 17.07
N ILE A 36 7.46 -2.89 18.35
CA ILE A 36 7.89 -4.11 19.04
C ILE A 36 6.77 -5.16 19.05
N ASP A 37 5.55 -4.76 19.40
CA ASP A 37 4.41 -5.68 19.47
C ASP A 37 4.05 -6.23 18.07
N VAL A 38 4.10 -5.36 17.05
CA VAL A 38 3.92 -5.75 15.65
C VAL A 38 4.99 -6.74 15.22
N LEU A 39 6.27 -6.45 15.43
CA LEU A 39 7.38 -7.30 14.99
C LEU A 39 7.38 -8.68 15.68
N ARG A 40 6.84 -8.78 16.90
CA ARG A 40 6.72 -10.03 17.66
C ARG A 40 5.48 -10.84 17.35
N SER A 41 4.49 -10.25 16.70
CA SER A 41 3.26 -10.95 16.36
C SER A 41 3.50 -12.00 15.26
N ARG A 42 2.50 -12.84 15.01
CA ARG A 42 2.48 -13.71 13.82
C ARG A 42 1.75 -13.05 12.67
N MET A 43 0.76 -12.22 12.98
CA MET A 43 0.00 -11.45 12.01
C MET A 43 -0.17 -10.02 12.51
N ALA A 44 0.27 -9.08 11.73
CA ALA A 44 0.03 -7.66 11.95
C ALA A 44 -0.99 -7.17 10.90
N MET A 45 -2.09 -6.58 11.37
CA MET A 45 -3.14 -6.06 10.49
C MET A 45 -3.19 -4.54 10.57
N ALA A 46 -3.28 -3.90 9.41
CA ALA A 46 -3.67 -2.50 9.29
C ALA A 46 -4.90 -2.40 8.38
N THR A 47 -5.78 -1.47 8.69
CA THR A 47 -7.02 -1.23 7.94
C THR A 47 -7.10 0.25 7.59
N GLU A 48 -7.64 0.56 6.41
CA GLU A 48 -7.88 1.95 5.98
C GLU A 48 -6.62 2.82 5.95
N VAL A 49 -5.82 2.64 4.91
CA VAL A 49 -4.70 3.53 4.62
C VAL A 49 -5.24 4.80 3.96
N ASP A 50 -4.68 5.95 4.33
CA ASP A 50 -5.05 7.24 3.76
C ASP A 50 -4.90 7.28 2.23
N ASP A 51 -5.75 8.06 1.58
CA ASP A 51 -5.84 8.16 0.13
C ASP A 51 -4.54 8.62 -0.55
N ASP A 52 -3.72 9.41 0.15
CA ASP A 52 -2.48 10.00 -0.35
C ASP A 52 -1.22 9.31 0.19
N ALA A 53 -1.39 8.14 0.79
CA ALA A 53 -0.29 7.43 1.41
C ALA A 53 0.73 6.91 0.38
N THR A 54 2.00 6.99 0.74
CA THR A 54 3.11 6.42 -0.01
C THR A 54 3.83 5.41 0.88
N TRP A 55 4.15 4.24 0.35
CA TRP A 55 4.88 3.21 1.09
C TRP A 55 6.28 3.66 1.52
N ASP A 56 6.64 3.42 2.77
CA ASP A 56 8.04 3.43 3.21
C ASP A 56 8.72 2.12 2.79
N VAL A 57 9.22 2.13 1.56
CA VAL A 57 9.89 0.97 0.96
C VAL A 57 11.13 0.55 1.75
N ALA A 58 11.84 1.50 2.37
CA ALA A 58 13.03 1.21 3.17
C ALA A 58 12.66 0.44 4.44
N LEU A 59 11.62 0.88 5.14
CA LEU A 59 11.11 0.19 6.33
C LEU A 59 10.55 -1.19 5.98
N ILE A 60 9.77 -1.31 4.88
CA ILE A 60 9.24 -2.59 4.40
C ILE A 60 10.38 -3.57 4.10
N LYS A 61 11.42 -3.12 3.37
CA LYS A 61 12.60 -3.95 3.09
C LYS A 61 13.30 -4.40 4.37
N LYS A 62 13.41 -3.53 5.37
CA LYS A 62 14.04 -3.82 6.66
C LYS A 62 13.24 -4.85 7.45
N ILE A 63 11.92 -4.67 7.60
CA ILE A 63 11.06 -5.60 8.35
C ILE A 63 11.02 -6.98 7.68
N THR A 64 10.97 -7.02 6.35
CA THR A 64 10.81 -8.28 5.59
C THR A 64 12.13 -8.87 5.12
N GLY A 65 13.25 -8.26 5.46
CA GLY A 65 14.61 -8.71 5.09
C GLY A 65 15.13 -9.85 5.94
N GLY A 66 14.61 -10.02 7.16
CA GLY A 66 15.13 -11.00 8.12
C GLY A 66 16.33 -10.49 8.91
N ASP A 67 16.67 -9.21 8.79
CA ASP A 67 17.75 -8.60 9.54
C ASP A 67 17.27 -8.15 10.94
N PRO A 68 18.13 -8.20 11.97
CA PRO A 68 17.81 -7.65 13.28
C PRO A 68 17.54 -6.14 13.20
N MET A 69 16.53 -5.70 13.93
CA MET A 69 16.15 -4.30 14.04
C MET A 69 16.38 -3.81 15.45
N SER A 70 17.14 -2.72 15.61
CA SER A 70 17.26 -2.03 16.89
C SER A 70 15.97 -1.28 17.21
N VAL A 71 15.39 -1.58 18.34
CA VAL A 71 14.16 -0.97 18.88
C VAL A 71 14.36 -0.65 20.35
N ASN A 72 13.60 0.30 20.87
CA ASN A 72 13.63 0.64 22.28
C ASN A 72 12.22 0.81 22.86
N ARG A 73 12.03 0.38 24.09
CA ARG A 73 10.88 0.77 24.87
C ARG A 73 11.13 2.13 25.52
N MET A 74 10.06 2.84 25.82
CA MET A 74 10.16 4.11 26.51
C MET A 74 11.00 3.97 27.79
N ARG A 75 12.04 4.78 27.95
CA ARG A 75 12.96 4.80 29.10
C ARG A 75 13.71 3.48 29.35
N GLN A 76 13.93 2.68 28.32
CA GLN A 76 14.74 1.45 28.39
C GLN A 76 15.83 1.49 27.32
N ASP A 77 16.89 0.73 27.55
CA ASP A 77 17.97 0.57 26.59
C ASP A 77 17.48 -0.07 25.29
N PRO A 78 18.07 0.29 24.15
CA PRO A 78 17.80 -0.37 22.86
C PRO A 78 18.14 -1.87 22.92
N PHE A 79 17.36 -2.67 22.23
CA PHE A 79 17.65 -4.08 22.01
C PHE A 79 17.33 -4.48 20.56
N GLU A 80 17.88 -5.60 20.14
CA GLU A 80 17.63 -6.12 18.80
C GLU A 80 16.45 -7.09 18.78
N ILE A 81 15.66 -7.02 17.69
CA ILE A 81 14.52 -7.89 17.45
C ILE A 81 14.49 -8.33 15.99
N LEU A 82 14.16 -9.60 15.77
CA LEU A 82 13.82 -10.12 14.45
C LEU A 82 12.32 -10.03 14.24
N ALA A 83 11.91 -9.53 13.08
CA ALA A 83 10.51 -9.52 12.70
C ALA A 83 10.04 -10.96 12.45
N CYS A 84 8.95 -11.35 13.11
CA CYS A 84 8.31 -12.67 12.97
C CYS A 84 6.94 -12.58 12.32
N CYS A 85 6.47 -11.37 12.00
CA CYS A 85 5.11 -11.12 11.55
C CYS A 85 4.96 -11.20 10.04
N THR A 86 3.76 -11.62 9.63
CA THR A 86 3.23 -11.34 8.29
C THR A 86 2.37 -10.07 8.39
N ILE A 87 2.71 -9.06 7.61
CA ILE A 87 1.96 -7.81 7.59
C ILE A 87 0.86 -7.93 6.53
N THR A 88 -0.37 -7.64 6.93
CA THR A 88 -1.53 -7.68 6.06
C THR A 88 -2.29 -6.37 6.16
N ILE A 89 -2.49 -5.73 5.02
CA ILE A 89 -3.17 -4.44 4.96
C ILE A 89 -4.42 -4.59 4.13
N SER A 90 -5.55 -4.10 4.64
CA SER A 90 -6.79 -4.02 3.88
C SER A 90 -7.22 -2.58 3.73
N GLY A 91 -7.62 -2.20 2.53
CA GLY A 91 -8.07 -0.86 2.20
C GLY A 91 -8.81 -0.83 0.88
N ASN A 92 -9.48 0.27 0.62
CA ASN A 92 -10.20 0.49 -0.64
C ASN A 92 -9.27 1.03 -1.74
N LYS A 93 -8.12 1.57 -1.36
CA LYS A 93 -7.11 2.12 -2.26
C LYS A 93 -5.75 1.48 -2.00
N LYS A 94 -4.92 1.52 -3.01
CA LYS A 94 -3.55 1.02 -2.97
C LYS A 94 -2.62 2.23 -2.79
N PRO A 95 -1.77 2.28 -1.75
CA PRO A 95 -0.78 3.35 -1.59
C PRO A 95 0.22 3.37 -2.74
N ALA A 96 0.72 4.56 -3.07
CA ALA A 96 1.70 4.70 -4.13
C ALA A 96 3.06 4.07 -3.76
N LEU A 97 3.74 3.54 -4.76
CA LEU A 97 5.07 2.96 -4.63
C LEU A 97 6.12 3.84 -5.32
N LYS A 98 7.12 4.28 -4.56
CA LYS A 98 8.29 4.96 -5.12
C LYS A 98 9.47 3.98 -5.17
N GLY A 99 10.20 3.97 -6.28
CA GLY A 99 11.43 3.17 -6.42
C GLY A 99 11.17 1.67 -6.48
N ILE A 100 10.35 1.24 -7.44
CA ILE A 100 10.00 -0.17 -7.66
C ILE A 100 11.20 -0.90 -8.24
N ASP A 101 11.78 -1.78 -7.44
CA ASP A 101 12.81 -2.73 -7.85
C ASP A 101 12.35 -4.19 -7.61
N ASP A 102 13.12 -5.16 -8.05
CA ASP A 102 12.78 -6.57 -7.87
C ASP A 102 12.75 -6.97 -6.38
N ALA A 103 13.49 -6.25 -5.53
CA ALA A 103 13.45 -6.47 -4.09
C ALA A 103 12.12 -6.04 -3.47
N VAL A 104 11.47 -5.01 -4.01
CA VAL A 104 10.12 -4.60 -3.63
C VAL A 104 9.10 -5.59 -4.16
N LYS A 105 9.15 -5.91 -5.45
CA LYS A 105 8.16 -6.78 -6.12
C LYS A 105 7.98 -8.12 -5.41
N ARG A 106 9.07 -8.76 -4.98
CA ARG A 106 9.00 -10.07 -4.29
C ARG A 106 8.44 -10.02 -2.87
N ARG A 107 8.16 -8.84 -2.31
CA ARG A 107 7.67 -8.64 -0.95
C ARG A 107 6.18 -8.33 -0.85
N PHE A 108 5.58 -8.00 -1.99
CA PHE A 108 4.17 -7.65 -2.05
C PHE A 108 3.35 -8.74 -2.70
N LEU A 109 2.19 -8.99 -2.14
CA LEU A 109 1.13 -9.78 -2.76
C LEU A 109 -0.16 -8.96 -2.65
N VAL A 110 -0.79 -8.71 -3.77
CA VAL A 110 -2.03 -7.95 -3.84
C VAL A 110 -3.17 -8.89 -4.18
N ALA A 111 -4.20 -8.92 -3.35
CA ALA A 111 -5.41 -9.69 -3.56
C ALA A 111 -6.60 -8.73 -3.67
N THR A 112 -7.19 -8.64 -4.85
CA THR A 112 -8.32 -7.74 -5.12
C THR A 112 -9.65 -8.47 -4.98
N PHE A 113 -10.51 -7.97 -4.08
CA PHE A 113 -11.88 -8.46 -3.90
C PHE A 113 -12.82 -7.61 -4.77
N LYS A 114 -13.22 -8.15 -5.92
CA LYS A 114 -14.00 -7.42 -6.94
C LYS A 114 -15.51 -7.48 -6.71
N LEU A 115 -15.99 -8.42 -5.88
CA LEU A 115 -17.42 -8.59 -5.61
C LEU A 115 -17.91 -7.47 -4.70
N LYS A 116 -18.93 -6.77 -5.15
CA LYS A 116 -19.71 -5.84 -4.32
C LYS A 116 -20.97 -6.57 -3.89
N LEU A 117 -21.24 -6.58 -2.59
CA LEU A 117 -22.48 -7.12 -2.05
C LEU A 117 -23.58 -6.07 -2.21
N GLU A 118 -24.77 -6.55 -2.57
CA GLU A 118 -25.98 -5.71 -2.61
C GLU A 118 -26.54 -5.47 -1.21
N GLU A 119 -27.36 -4.45 -1.08
CA GLU A 119 -28.08 -4.19 0.16
C GLU A 119 -28.96 -5.40 0.53
N GLY A 120 -28.81 -5.93 1.75
CA GLY A 120 -29.47 -7.16 2.20
C GLY A 120 -28.64 -8.46 2.07
N GLN A 121 -27.52 -8.43 1.34
CA GLN A 121 -26.58 -9.57 1.31
C GLN A 121 -25.52 -9.51 2.42
N VAL A 122 -25.48 -8.39 3.14
CA VAL A 122 -24.51 -8.16 4.21
C VAL A 122 -24.97 -8.89 5.48
N ILE A 123 -24.17 -9.84 5.93
CA ILE A 123 -24.39 -10.51 7.22
C ILE A 123 -23.58 -9.78 8.27
N VAL A 124 -24.28 -9.25 9.26
CA VAL A 124 -23.65 -8.53 10.39
C VAL A 124 -22.88 -9.52 11.25
N ASP A 125 -21.68 -9.14 11.70
CA ASP A 125 -20.83 -9.96 12.57
C ASP A 125 -20.47 -11.37 12.01
N LEU A 126 -20.42 -11.50 10.69
CA LEU A 126 -20.14 -12.79 10.02
C LEU A 126 -18.82 -13.41 10.50
N GLU A 127 -17.81 -12.61 10.83
CA GLU A 127 -16.56 -13.10 11.40
C GLU A 127 -16.74 -13.78 12.77
N LYS A 128 -17.68 -13.30 13.59
CA LYS A 128 -17.96 -13.92 14.90
C LYS A 128 -18.67 -15.27 14.71
N GLU A 129 -19.55 -15.34 13.73
CA GLU A 129 -20.22 -16.59 13.35
C GLU A 129 -19.21 -17.62 12.85
N PHE A 130 -18.32 -17.25 11.92
CA PHE A 130 -17.25 -18.11 11.45
C PHE A 130 -16.34 -18.61 12.58
N ILE A 131 -15.97 -17.73 13.51
CA ILE A 131 -15.13 -18.14 14.64
C ILE A 131 -15.88 -19.15 15.53
N ARG A 132 -17.16 -18.93 15.79
CA ARG A 132 -17.96 -19.77 16.68
C ARG A 132 -18.29 -21.14 16.06
N GLU A 133 -18.73 -21.16 14.80
CA GLU A 133 -19.25 -22.37 14.17
C GLU A 133 -18.15 -23.15 13.40
N GLU A 134 -17.25 -22.42 12.73
CA GLU A 134 -16.26 -22.99 11.82
C GLU A 134 -14.82 -22.84 12.32
N GLY A 135 -14.62 -22.22 13.48
CA GLY A 135 -13.29 -21.83 13.98
C GLY A 135 -12.26 -22.95 13.94
N PRO A 136 -12.55 -24.17 14.47
CA PRO A 136 -11.59 -25.28 14.42
C PRO A 136 -11.21 -25.69 13.00
N ALA A 137 -12.16 -25.70 12.06
CA ALA A 137 -11.92 -26.07 10.65
C ALA A 137 -11.08 -25.00 9.95
N ILE A 138 -11.38 -23.73 10.15
CA ILE A 138 -10.61 -22.61 9.59
C ILE A 138 -9.18 -22.61 10.17
N LEU A 139 -9.02 -22.81 11.47
CA LEU A 139 -7.69 -22.90 12.08
C LEU A 139 -6.89 -24.07 11.53
N ARG A 140 -7.53 -25.23 11.35
CA ARG A 140 -6.91 -26.40 10.72
C ARG A 140 -6.44 -26.07 9.30
N TRP A 141 -7.28 -25.41 8.49
CA TRP A 141 -6.92 -24.98 7.15
C TRP A 141 -5.70 -24.03 7.13
N ILE A 142 -5.63 -23.08 8.09
CA ILE A 142 -4.47 -22.17 8.23
C ILE A 142 -3.21 -22.98 8.55
N ILE A 143 -3.29 -23.96 9.48
CA ILE A 143 -2.15 -24.79 9.87
C ILE A 143 -1.71 -25.67 8.69
N ASP A 144 -2.63 -26.28 7.96
CA ASP A 144 -2.33 -27.11 6.79
C ASP A 144 -1.62 -26.29 5.70
N GLY A 145 -2.05 -25.02 5.49
CA GLY A 145 -1.38 -24.10 4.60
C GLY A 145 0.06 -23.78 5.03
N ALA A 146 0.27 -23.58 6.34
CA ALA A 146 1.61 -23.34 6.89
C ALA A 146 2.52 -24.58 6.72
N VAL A 147 2.00 -25.78 6.97
CA VAL A 147 2.72 -27.05 6.76
C VAL A 147 3.07 -27.24 5.28
N ALA A 148 2.12 -27.00 4.38
CA ALA A 148 2.35 -27.13 2.94
C ALA A 148 3.43 -26.15 2.45
N ARG A 149 3.43 -24.91 2.96
CA ARG A 149 4.48 -23.93 2.66
C ARG A 149 5.85 -24.40 3.14
N GLU A 150 5.92 -24.95 4.36
CA GLU A 150 7.19 -25.44 4.93
C GLU A 150 7.74 -26.62 4.12
N GLN A 151 6.89 -27.59 3.78
CA GLN A 151 7.26 -28.74 2.96
C GLN A 151 7.71 -28.36 1.55
N ALA A 152 7.07 -27.35 0.95
CA ALA A 152 7.41 -26.88 -0.39
C ALA A 152 8.63 -25.92 -0.41
N GLY A 153 9.09 -25.43 0.76
CA GLY A 153 10.13 -24.41 0.88
C GLY A 153 9.74 -23.05 0.28
N ARG A 154 8.49 -22.87 -0.14
CA ARG A 154 7.97 -21.63 -0.74
C ARG A 154 6.48 -21.50 -0.55
N LEU A 155 5.97 -20.27 -0.63
CA LEU A 155 4.55 -20.00 -0.68
C LEU A 155 3.99 -20.31 -2.08
N HIS A 156 2.94 -21.12 -2.14
CA HIS A 156 2.15 -21.30 -3.36
C HIS A 156 1.14 -20.15 -3.46
N VAL A 157 1.36 -19.26 -4.41
CA VAL A 157 0.49 -18.12 -4.64
C VAL A 157 -0.47 -18.43 -5.79
N ALA A 158 -1.75 -18.21 -5.58
CA ALA A 158 -2.76 -18.38 -6.62
C ALA A 158 -2.50 -17.43 -7.80
N ARG A 159 -2.78 -17.89 -9.03
CA ARG A 159 -2.53 -17.13 -10.26
C ARG A 159 -3.20 -15.75 -10.24
N VAL A 160 -4.43 -15.65 -9.75
CA VAL A 160 -5.17 -14.40 -9.64
C VAL A 160 -4.44 -13.37 -8.77
N ILE A 161 -3.80 -13.79 -7.68
CA ILE A 161 -3.01 -12.90 -6.80
C ILE A 161 -1.73 -12.45 -7.51
N LEU A 162 -1.08 -13.32 -8.27
CA LEU A 162 0.09 -12.96 -9.06
C LEU A 162 -0.27 -11.94 -10.15
N ASP A 163 -1.39 -12.13 -10.82
CA ASP A 163 -1.87 -11.23 -11.86
C ASP A 163 -2.29 -9.86 -11.25
N ASP A 164 -3.06 -9.83 -10.17
CA ASP A 164 -3.41 -8.60 -9.44
C ASP A 164 -2.16 -7.84 -8.94
N THR A 165 -1.14 -8.58 -8.48
CA THR A 165 0.14 -8.00 -8.02
C THR A 165 0.91 -7.40 -9.19
N LYS A 166 0.97 -8.09 -10.32
CA LYS A 166 1.60 -7.60 -11.54
C LYS A 166 0.92 -6.32 -12.03
N ASP A 167 -0.42 -6.32 -12.11
CA ASP A 167 -1.21 -5.17 -12.54
C ASP A 167 -0.92 -3.95 -11.65
N TYR A 168 -0.84 -4.14 -10.33
CA TYR A 168 -0.49 -3.07 -9.39
C TYR A 168 0.88 -2.43 -9.70
N PHE A 169 1.91 -3.25 -9.90
CA PHE A 169 3.24 -2.72 -10.23
C PHE A 169 3.29 -2.07 -11.61
N GLU A 170 2.53 -2.56 -12.57
CA GLU A 170 2.45 -1.95 -13.89
C GLU A 170 1.73 -0.60 -13.86
N GLU A 171 0.66 -0.46 -13.05
CA GLU A 171 -0.04 0.81 -12.84
C GLU A 171 0.91 1.87 -12.27
N GLU A 172 1.64 1.52 -11.20
CA GLU A 172 2.60 2.42 -10.55
C GLU A 172 3.77 2.81 -11.47
N ASN A 173 4.30 1.88 -12.26
CA ASN A 173 5.38 2.16 -13.20
C ASN A 173 4.95 3.15 -14.29
N VAL A 174 3.72 3.04 -14.80
CA VAL A 174 3.23 3.93 -15.87
C VAL A 174 3.09 5.38 -15.40
N LEU A 175 2.59 5.58 -14.17
CA LEU A 175 2.50 6.92 -13.60
C LEU A 175 3.89 7.52 -13.37
N GLN A 176 4.84 6.75 -12.84
CA GLN A 176 6.20 7.20 -12.63
C GLN A 176 6.90 7.55 -13.96
N ASP A 177 6.70 6.73 -14.99
CA ASP A 177 7.24 6.99 -16.32
C ASP A 177 6.63 8.27 -16.92
N PHE A 178 5.32 8.47 -16.81
CA PHE A 178 4.67 9.72 -17.20
C PHE A 178 5.26 10.93 -16.47
N ILE A 179 5.42 10.85 -15.14
CA ILE A 179 5.99 11.93 -14.35
C ILE A 179 7.41 12.27 -14.84
N GLN A 180 8.25 11.26 -15.04
CA GLN A 180 9.64 11.46 -15.47
C GLN A 180 9.75 12.00 -16.89
N THR A 181 8.91 11.53 -17.79
CA THR A 181 9.00 11.86 -19.23
C THR A 181 8.29 13.15 -19.60
N HIS A 182 7.15 13.46 -18.96
CA HIS A 182 6.26 14.57 -19.35
C HIS A 182 6.28 15.75 -18.40
N LEU A 183 6.76 15.58 -17.16
CA LEU A 183 6.79 16.65 -16.18
C LEU A 183 8.22 17.08 -15.86
N GLU A 184 8.39 18.37 -15.69
CA GLU A 184 9.56 18.98 -15.08
C GLU A 184 9.16 19.35 -13.66
N ILE A 185 9.88 18.77 -12.68
CA ILE A 185 9.64 18.98 -11.26
C ILE A 185 10.83 19.72 -10.69
N GLU A 186 10.60 20.88 -10.10
CA GLU A 186 11.63 21.57 -9.34
C GLU A 186 11.80 20.92 -7.96
N LYS A 187 13.02 20.43 -7.75
CA LYS A 187 13.47 19.93 -6.44
C LYS A 187 14.10 21.10 -5.71
N ASP A 188 13.80 21.18 -4.41
CA ASP A 188 14.38 22.09 -3.44
C ASP A 188 13.79 23.51 -3.36
N GLY A 189 12.88 23.72 -2.38
CA GLY A 189 12.71 24.89 -1.49
C GLY A 189 12.68 26.30 -2.07
N VAL A 190 13.00 26.46 -3.34
CA VAL A 190 12.86 27.72 -4.05
C VAL A 190 11.40 27.81 -4.48
N ASN A 191 10.70 28.75 -3.90
CA ASN A 191 9.33 29.09 -4.28
C ASN A 191 9.38 29.71 -5.69
N SER A 192 9.59 28.89 -6.71
CA SER A 192 9.76 29.32 -8.11
C SER A 192 8.46 29.90 -8.68
N GLY A 193 7.35 29.73 -7.98
CA GLY A 193 6.03 30.09 -8.47
C GLY A 193 5.54 29.20 -9.62
N LEU A 194 6.28 28.15 -9.98
CA LEU A 194 5.86 27.19 -10.99
C LEU A 194 4.60 26.48 -10.51
N ARG A 195 3.57 26.50 -11.33
CA ARG A 195 2.35 25.78 -11.10
C ARG A 195 1.72 25.39 -12.42
N GLU A 196 1.16 24.20 -12.50
CA GLU A 196 0.45 23.72 -13.67
C GLU A 196 -0.99 23.36 -13.30
N LYS A 197 -1.95 23.71 -14.17
CA LYS A 197 -3.36 23.35 -13.95
C LYS A 197 -3.52 21.85 -13.96
N THR A 198 -4.21 21.28 -12.97
CA THR A 198 -4.47 19.83 -12.91
C THR A 198 -5.17 19.31 -14.16
N ALA A 199 -6.01 20.13 -14.79
CA ALA A 199 -6.68 19.76 -16.03
C ALA A 199 -5.69 19.57 -17.20
N ASN A 200 -4.67 20.44 -17.32
CA ASN A 200 -3.65 20.33 -18.36
C ASN A 200 -2.82 19.06 -18.18
N VAL A 201 -2.37 18.81 -16.94
CA VAL A 201 -1.60 17.60 -16.62
C VAL A 201 -2.44 16.34 -16.84
N PHE A 202 -3.73 16.38 -16.49
CA PHE A 202 -4.63 15.25 -16.73
C PHE A 202 -4.90 15.01 -18.23
N ASN A 203 -4.98 16.07 -19.04
CA ASN A 203 -5.09 15.91 -20.49
C ASN A 203 -3.84 15.24 -21.07
N ALA A 204 -2.64 15.68 -20.63
CA ALA A 204 -1.39 15.04 -21.01
C ALA A 204 -1.33 13.57 -20.60
N TRP A 205 -1.76 13.27 -19.38
CA TRP A 205 -1.90 11.89 -18.88
C TRP A 205 -2.84 11.05 -19.74
N ARG A 206 -4.00 11.61 -20.11
CA ARG A 206 -4.97 10.93 -20.94
C ARG A 206 -4.41 10.58 -22.32
N ASP A 207 -3.67 11.51 -22.92
CA ASP A 207 -3.03 11.29 -24.21
C ASP A 207 -1.88 10.25 -24.12
N TYR A 208 -1.10 10.30 -23.04
CA TYR A 208 -0.08 9.30 -22.75
C TYR A 208 -0.68 7.90 -22.58
N CYS A 209 -1.74 7.77 -21.78
CA CYS A 209 -2.44 6.49 -21.61
C CYS A 209 -3.04 5.98 -22.94
N SER A 210 -3.63 6.86 -23.75
CA SER A 210 -4.20 6.49 -25.05
C SER A 210 -3.15 5.93 -26.00
N ARG A 211 -1.96 6.54 -26.06
CA ARG A 211 -0.82 6.05 -26.86
C ARG A 211 -0.31 4.69 -26.37
N SER A 212 -0.45 4.42 -25.08
CA SER A 212 -0.07 3.14 -24.45
C SER A 212 -1.18 2.09 -24.44
N GLY A 213 -2.33 2.37 -25.09
CA GLY A 213 -3.49 1.46 -25.12
C GLY A 213 -4.20 1.29 -23.78
N ARG A 214 -4.01 2.21 -22.84
CA ARG A 214 -4.55 2.16 -21.48
C ARG A 214 -5.65 3.19 -21.25
N LYS A 215 -6.47 2.98 -20.22
CA LYS A 215 -7.49 3.95 -19.77
C LYS A 215 -6.89 4.87 -18.72
N ALA A 216 -7.05 6.18 -18.92
CA ALA A 216 -6.51 7.20 -18.01
C ALA A 216 -7.24 7.28 -16.64
N GLY A 217 -8.39 6.63 -16.49
CA GLY A 217 -9.19 6.74 -15.28
C GLY A 217 -9.91 8.09 -15.12
N ALA A 218 -10.41 8.34 -13.91
CA ALA A 218 -11.05 9.61 -13.57
C ALA A 218 -10.01 10.65 -13.10
N GLN A 219 -10.25 11.93 -13.40
CA GLN A 219 -9.33 13.02 -13.03
C GLN A 219 -9.08 13.10 -11.51
N ASN A 220 -10.09 12.82 -10.69
CA ASN A 220 -9.91 12.87 -9.23
C ASN A 220 -9.00 11.74 -8.75
N THR A 221 -9.12 10.54 -9.31
CA THR A 221 -8.22 9.40 -9.02
C THR A 221 -6.78 9.73 -9.42
N PHE A 222 -6.59 10.23 -10.64
CA PHE A 222 -5.28 10.68 -11.11
C PHE A 222 -4.66 11.75 -10.21
N THR A 223 -5.47 12.72 -9.74
CA THR A 223 -4.98 13.77 -8.83
C THR A 223 -4.51 13.16 -7.50
N SER A 224 -5.25 12.22 -6.92
CA SER A 224 -4.84 11.52 -5.70
C SER A 224 -3.55 10.72 -5.91
N GLU A 225 -3.41 10.02 -7.04
CA GLU A 225 -2.20 9.26 -7.39
C GLU A 225 -0.98 10.18 -7.58
N MET A 226 -1.14 11.35 -8.19
CA MET A 226 -0.08 12.36 -8.34
C MET A 226 0.38 12.90 -6.97
N VAL A 227 -0.57 13.17 -6.06
CA VAL A 227 -0.26 13.60 -4.69
C VAL A 227 0.48 12.48 -3.94
N ALA A 228 0.02 11.25 -4.03
CA ALA A 228 0.68 10.09 -3.46
C ALA A 228 2.09 9.87 -4.05
N ALA A 229 2.29 10.21 -5.33
CA ALA A 229 3.62 10.23 -5.97
C ALA A 229 4.52 11.39 -5.49
N GLY A 230 4.00 12.27 -4.60
CA GLY A 230 4.73 13.37 -3.99
C GLY A 230 4.67 14.69 -4.75
N ILE A 231 3.71 14.83 -5.65
CA ILE A 231 3.43 16.09 -6.33
C ILE A 231 2.49 16.93 -5.46
N GLU A 232 2.93 18.11 -5.06
CA GLU A 232 2.15 19.00 -4.21
C GLU A 232 0.92 19.53 -4.96
N TYR A 233 -0.25 19.49 -4.32
CA TYR A 233 -1.52 19.94 -4.88
C TYR A 233 -2.09 21.11 -4.09
N LYS A 234 -2.62 22.12 -4.80
CA LYS A 234 -3.28 23.28 -4.20
C LYS A 234 -4.55 23.66 -4.93
N ARG A 235 -5.59 23.95 -4.15
CA ARG A 235 -6.80 24.59 -4.63
C ARG A 235 -6.72 26.10 -4.39
N ALA A 236 -6.88 26.90 -5.44
CA ALA A 236 -6.92 28.35 -5.40
C ALA A 236 -8.26 28.87 -5.93
N ASN A 237 -8.52 30.18 -5.79
CA ASN A 237 -9.76 30.79 -6.27
C ASN A 237 -9.94 30.68 -7.79
N ASP A 238 -8.85 30.61 -8.54
CA ASP A 238 -8.78 30.57 -10.00
C ASP A 238 -8.60 29.14 -10.56
N GLY A 239 -8.57 28.11 -9.69
CA GLY A 239 -8.47 26.73 -10.15
C GLY A 239 -7.77 25.76 -9.20
N ARG A 240 -7.46 24.59 -9.76
CA ARG A 240 -6.73 23.51 -9.08
C ARG A 240 -5.38 23.36 -9.76
N TYR A 241 -4.32 23.26 -8.98
CA TYR A 241 -2.93 23.27 -9.47
C TYR A 241 -2.09 22.19 -8.82
N PHE A 242 -1.15 21.65 -9.58
CA PHE A 242 0.05 21.02 -9.05
C PHE A 242 1.13 22.08 -8.92
N LEU A 243 1.83 22.11 -7.78
CA LEU A 243 2.86 23.08 -7.46
C LEU A 243 4.25 22.52 -7.82
N ASN A 244 5.20 23.42 -8.10
CA ASN A 244 6.58 23.09 -8.47
C ASN A 244 6.68 22.12 -9.67
N VAL A 245 5.68 22.18 -10.55
CA VAL A 245 5.55 21.29 -11.72
C VAL A 245 5.16 22.11 -12.95
N ARG A 246 5.71 21.74 -14.09
CA ARG A 246 5.20 22.14 -15.41
C ARG A 246 5.28 21.00 -16.40
N LEU A 247 4.47 21.05 -17.43
CA LEU A 247 4.56 20.16 -18.58
C LEU A 247 5.80 20.51 -19.41
N LYS A 248 6.60 19.50 -19.81
CA LYS A 248 7.73 19.67 -20.71
C LYS A 248 7.26 20.17 -22.06
N ILE A 249 8.00 21.11 -22.67
CA ILE A 249 7.70 21.65 -24.00
C ILE A 249 7.89 20.52 -25.04
N GLY A 250 6.92 20.32 -25.92
CA GLY A 250 7.04 19.38 -27.04
C GLY A 250 6.10 18.17 -27.01
N TRP A 251 5.25 18.02 -26.02
CA TRP A 251 4.32 16.89 -25.99
C TRP A 251 3.00 17.14 -26.78
N ASN A 252 2.78 18.35 -27.27
CA ASN A 252 1.62 18.77 -28.09
C ASN A 252 1.85 18.64 -29.60
N THR A 253 2.87 17.87 -30.04
CA THR A 253 3.09 17.61 -31.48
C THR A 253 2.83 16.16 -31.85
#